data_062b6acb5cbc0de12ac20794ca700e3a
#
_entry.id   062b6acb5cbc0de12ac20794ca700e3a
#
_cell.length_a   1.000
_cell.length_b   1.000
_cell.length_c   1.000
_cell.angle_alpha   90.00
_cell.angle_beta   90.00
_cell.angle_gamma   90.00
#
_symmetry.space_group_name_H-M   'P 1'
#
loop_
_entity.id
_entity.type
_entity.pdbx_description
1 polymer ?
#
loop_
_entity_poly.entity_id
_entity_poly.type
_entity_poly.pdbx_seq_one_letter_code
_entity_poly.pdbx_strand_id
1 'polypeptide(L)'
;MLTIRAVFERLSRLIGQSFADAGIDQERNRGAALHRLVCAALGYASYQDDGQFPDVRHQLLEIKLQTSPTIDLGLVRPDSTEILDVPMIREKQIRHCDVRYAVFYAGIDAGQVRLTHLFLTTGEAFFRRFTQFKGKVLNAKLQIPLPTDFFDQ
;
A
#
# COMPACT_ATOMS: atom_id res chain seq x y z
N MET A 1 4.01 12.48 -12.87
CA MET A 1 3.17 11.66 -11.97
C MET A 1 1.92 11.23 -12.72
N LEU A 2 1.60 9.95 -12.71
CA LEU A 2 0.40 9.40 -13.34
C LEU A 2 -0.87 9.84 -12.60
N THR A 3 -2.00 9.89 -13.29
CA THR A 3 -3.29 10.06 -12.61
C THR A 3 -3.59 8.84 -11.74
N ILE A 4 -4.43 9.01 -10.72
CA ILE A 4 -4.83 7.88 -9.84
C ILE A 4 -5.50 6.76 -10.64
N ARG A 5 -6.29 7.12 -11.65
CA ARG A 5 -6.93 6.18 -12.57
C ARG A 5 -5.90 5.39 -13.38
N ALA A 6 -4.89 6.05 -13.95
CA ALA A 6 -3.84 5.38 -14.71
C ALA A 6 -3.00 4.44 -13.81
N VAL A 7 -2.75 4.82 -12.57
CA VAL A 7 -2.12 3.94 -11.57
C VAL A 7 -3.00 2.72 -11.33
N PHE A 8 -4.29 2.92 -11.06
CA PHE A 8 -5.23 1.83 -10.84
C PHE A 8 -5.29 0.85 -12.02
N GLU A 9 -5.43 1.36 -13.25
CA GLU A 9 -5.49 0.54 -14.46
C GLU A 9 -4.23 -0.32 -14.66
N ARG A 10 -3.05 0.23 -14.36
CA ARG A 10 -1.79 -0.52 -14.44
C ARG A 10 -1.67 -1.57 -13.34
N LEU A 11 -1.97 -1.21 -12.11
CA LEU A 11 -1.84 -2.10 -10.96
C LEU A 11 -2.90 -3.21 -10.94
N SER A 12 -4.08 -2.96 -11.49
CA SER A 12 -5.15 -3.98 -11.61
C SER A 12 -4.72 -5.21 -12.41
N ARG A 13 -3.74 -5.06 -13.31
CA ARG A 13 -3.18 -6.17 -14.10
C ARG A 13 -2.38 -7.16 -13.24
N LEU A 14 -2.01 -6.78 -12.02
CA LEU A 14 -1.31 -7.65 -11.07
C LEU A 14 -2.27 -8.62 -10.36
N ILE A 15 -3.57 -8.35 -10.37
CA ILE A 15 -4.56 -9.22 -9.75
C ILE A 15 -4.59 -10.57 -10.45
N GLY A 16 -4.56 -11.65 -9.65
CA GLY A 16 -4.45 -13.01 -10.13
C GLY A 16 -3.01 -13.52 -10.27
N GLN A 17 -2.02 -12.64 -10.22
CA GLN A 17 -0.62 -13.06 -10.22
C GLN A 17 -0.22 -13.65 -8.88
N SER A 18 0.76 -14.54 -8.91
CA SER A 18 1.32 -15.20 -7.73
C SER A 18 2.82 -15.09 -7.70
N PHE A 19 3.38 -15.12 -6.51
CA PHE A 19 4.83 -15.22 -6.29
C PHE A 19 5.13 -16.14 -5.11
N ALA A 20 6.35 -16.67 -5.07
CA ALA A 20 6.76 -17.60 -4.02
C ALA A 20 6.79 -16.91 -2.64
N ASP A 21 6.21 -17.59 -1.64
CA ASP A 21 6.28 -17.21 -0.25
C ASP A 21 7.53 -17.86 0.36
N ALA A 22 8.68 -17.24 0.16
CA ALA A 22 9.97 -17.83 0.48
C ALA A 22 10.75 -17.02 1.52
N GLY A 23 11.52 -17.73 2.34
CA GLY A 23 12.52 -17.16 3.26
C GLY A 23 12.09 -17.12 4.72
N ILE A 24 13.06 -16.81 5.58
CA ILE A 24 12.89 -16.79 7.05
C ILE A 24 12.03 -15.58 7.46
N ASP A 25 12.18 -14.46 6.78
CA ASP A 25 11.41 -13.23 6.99
C ASP A 25 10.34 -13.08 5.89
N GLN A 26 9.32 -13.93 5.96
CA GLN A 26 8.28 -14.04 4.94
C GLN A 26 7.54 -12.72 4.69
N GLU A 27 7.21 -11.97 5.74
CA GLU A 27 6.45 -10.72 5.62
C GLU A 27 7.24 -9.66 4.86
N ARG A 28 8.51 -9.49 5.18
CA ARG A 28 9.41 -8.57 4.49
C ARG A 28 9.64 -8.99 3.03
N ASN A 29 9.85 -10.28 2.79
CA ASN A 29 10.06 -10.81 1.44
C ASN A 29 8.82 -10.67 0.57
N ARG A 30 7.62 -10.85 1.12
CA ARG A 30 6.34 -10.60 0.44
C ARG A 30 6.21 -9.14 0.03
N GLY A 31 6.51 -8.21 0.94
CA GLY A 31 6.51 -6.78 0.67
C GLY A 31 7.47 -6.41 -0.46
N ALA A 32 8.71 -6.90 -0.42
CA ALA A 32 9.71 -6.66 -1.46
C ALA A 32 9.30 -7.23 -2.83
N ALA A 33 8.74 -8.43 -2.85
CA ALA A 33 8.24 -9.05 -4.10
C ALA A 33 7.11 -8.24 -4.72
N LEU A 34 6.14 -7.80 -3.92
CA LEU A 34 5.05 -6.95 -4.38
C LEU A 34 5.57 -5.60 -4.90
N HIS A 35 6.49 -4.98 -4.20
CA HIS A 35 7.07 -3.69 -4.60
C HIS A 35 7.72 -3.79 -5.99
N ARG A 36 8.47 -4.85 -6.28
CA ARG A 36 9.03 -5.10 -7.62
C ARG A 36 7.96 -5.19 -8.69
N LEU A 37 6.89 -5.96 -8.43
CA LEU A 37 5.78 -6.11 -9.37
C LEU A 37 5.10 -4.76 -9.65
N VAL A 38 4.88 -3.97 -8.63
CA VAL A 38 4.28 -2.63 -8.75
C VAL A 38 5.17 -1.70 -9.56
N CYS A 39 6.48 -1.65 -9.27
CA CYS A 39 7.42 -0.83 -10.03
C CYS A 39 7.43 -1.23 -11.51
N ALA A 40 7.48 -2.52 -11.81
CA ALA A 40 7.43 -3.02 -13.19
C ALA A 40 6.12 -2.65 -13.90
N ALA A 41 4.98 -2.80 -13.21
CA ALA A 41 3.67 -2.44 -13.76
C ALA A 41 3.53 -0.93 -14.04
N LEU A 42 4.19 -0.10 -13.25
CA LEU A 42 4.25 1.35 -13.46
C LEU A 42 5.24 1.77 -14.55
N GLY A 43 6.07 0.86 -15.01
CA GLY A 43 7.05 1.10 -16.08
C GLY A 43 8.43 1.54 -15.60
N TYR A 44 8.77 1.28 -14.33
CA TYR A 44 10.11 1.56 -13.80
C TYR A 44 11.05 0.38 -14.05
N ALA A 45 12.24 0.68 -14.59
CA ALA A 45 13.28 -0.30 -14.88
C ALA A 45 14.08 -0.72 -13.64
N SER A 46 14.10 0.12 -12.60
CA SER A 46 14.81 -0.14 -11.35
C SER A 46 13.86 -0.11 -10.16
N TYR A 47 14.21 -0.91 -9.17
CA TYR A 47 13.55 -1.05 -7.92
C TYR A 47 14.54 -0.73 -6.81
N GLN A 48 14.18 0.18 -5.91
CA GLN A 48 14.93 0.47 -4.69
C GLN A 48 13.99 0.31 -3.51
N ASP A 49 14.38 -0.54 -2.57
CA ASP A 49 13.71 -0.72 -1.29
C ASP A 49 14.71 -0.33 -0.19
N ASP A 50 14.74 0.94 0.11
CA ASP A 50 15.60 1.54 1.14
C ASP A 50 14.80 1.98 2.39
N GLY A 51 13.57 1.47 2.52
CA GLY A 51 12.70 1.77 3.65
C GLY A 51 12.15 3.20 3.66
N GLN A 52 12.23 3.92 2.53
CA GLN A 52 11.68 5.27 2.42
C GLN A 52 10.15 5.27 2.36
N PHE A 53 9.55 6.37 2.80
CA PHE A 53 8.12 6.61 2.67
C PHE A 53 7.87 7.83 1.77
N PRO A 54 6.89 7.81 0.85
CA PRO A 54 6.20 6.61 0.39
C PRO A 54 7.12 5.71 -0.48
N ASP A 55 6.76 4.43 -0.63
CA ASP A 55 7.56 3.42 -1.33
C ASP A 55 7.96 3.84 -2.75
N VAL A 56 7.03 4.43 -3.50
CA VAL A 56 7.29 4.94 -4.86
C VAL A 56 7.14 6.45 -4.86
N ARG A 57 8.19 7.18 -4.53
CA ARG A 57 8.18 8.64 -4.35
C ARG A 57 7.68 9.41 -5.56
N HIS A 58 8.10 9.05 -6.77
CA HIS A 58 7.68 9.74 -8.01
C HIS A 58 6.19 9.63 -8.30
N GLN A 59 5.50 8.71 -7.65
CA GLN A 59 4.05 8.53 -7.75
C GLN A 59 3.32 8.90 -6.46
N LEU A 60 4.02 9.28 -5.40
CA LEU A 60 3.47 9.43 -4.05
C LEU A 60 2.65 8.21 -3.65
N LEU A 61 3.18 7.02 -3.91
CA LEU A 61 2.47 5.75 -3.75
C LEU A 61 3.11 4.92 -2.64
N GLU A 62 2.35 4.64 -1.62
CA GLU A 62 2.64 3.65 -0.58
C GLU A 62 1.96 2.34 -0.93
N ILE A 63 2.66 1.23 -0.77
CA ILE A 63 2.19 -0.11 -1.14
C ILE A 63 1.99 -0.91 0.14
N LYS A 64 0.81 -1.49 0.29
CA LYS A 64 0.49 -2.37 1.41
C LYS A 64 0.05 -3.74 0.89
N LEU A 65 0.63 -4.80 1.46
CA LEU A 65 0.19 -6.17 1.21
C LEU A 65 -0.52 -6.70 2.46
N GLN A 66 -1.74 -7.18 2.27
CA GLN A 66 -2.57 -7.68 3.35
C GLN A 66 -2.92 -9.15 3.14
N THR A 67 -2.54 -9.97 4.10
CA THR A 67 -2.91 -11.39 4.21
C THR A 67 -3.81 -11.65 5.41
N SER A 68 -4.16 -10.60 6.14
CA SER A 68 -5.01 -10.63 7.35
C SER A 68 -6.06 -9.51 7.30
N PRO A 69 -7.10 -9.55 8.16
CA PRO A 69 -8.15 -8.54 8.20
C PRO A 69 -7.70 -7.15 8.69
N THR A 70 -6.48 -7.03 9.20
CA THR A 70 -5.99 -5.75 9.75
C THR A 70 -4.90 -5.16 8.86
N ILE A 71 -4.94 -3.83 8.69
CA ILE A 71 -3.93 -3.07 7.95
C ILE A 71 -3.02 -2.36 8.93
N ASP A 72 -1.72 -2.58 8.81
CA ASP A 72 -0.71 -1.82 9.54
C ASP A 72 -0.37 -0.56 8.75
N LEU A 73 -0.71 0.59 9.31
CA LEU A 73 -0.50 1.91 8.69
C LEU A 73 0.78 2.60 9.14
N GLY A 74 1.53 2.02 10.08
CA GLY A 74 2.70 2.67 10.67
C GLY A 74 2.34 3.70 11.74
N LEU A 75 3.23 4.68 11.95
CA LEU A 75 3.16 5.63 13.07
C LEU A 75 2.28 6.86 12.78
N VAL A 76 2.10 7.21 11.53
CA VAL A 76 1.36 8.41 11.11
C VAL A 76 0.08 8.01 10.39
N ARG A 77 -1.01 8.67 10.73
CA ARG A 77 -2.30 8.44 10.08
C ARG A 77 -2.24 8.85 8.61
N PRO A 78 -2.86 8.06 7.70
CA PRO A 78 -2.95 8.42 6.28
C PRO A 78 -3.54 9.80 6.01
N ASP A 79 -4.51 10.23 6.80
CA ASP A 79 -5.21 11.52 6.68
C ASP A 79 -4.51 12.69 7.40
N SER A 80 -3.30 12.48 7.93
CA SER A 80 -2.51 13.52 8.59
C SER A 80 -2.16 14.65 7.63
N THR A 81 -2.22 15.88 8.12
CA THR A 81 -1.80 17.08 7.38
C THR A 81 -0.32 17.43 7.59
N GLU A 82 0.43 16.61 8.33
CA GLU A 82 1.87 16.78 8.49
C GLU A 82 2.59 16.75 7.15
N ILE A 83 3.58 17.64 7.03
CA ILE A 83 4.39 17.77 5.82
C ILE A 83 5.35 16.59 5.72
N LEU A 84 5.44 16.01 4.52
CA LEU A 84 6.44 15.00 4.19
C LEU A 84 7.77 15.64 3.79
N ASP A 85 8.85 15.00 4.18
CA ASP A 85 10.21 15.33 3.71
C ASP A 85 10.44 14.75 2.30
N VAL A 86 9.72 15.31 1.34
CA VAL A 86 9.85 15.01 -0.09
C VAL A 86 9.88 16.32 -0.87
N PRO A 87 10.49 16.34 -2.07
CA PRO A 87 10.50 17.52 -2.91
C PRO A 87 9.09 18.05 -3.20
N MET A 88 8.95 19.36 -3.25
CA MET A 88 7.70 19.99 -3.68
C MET A 88 7.30 19.54 -5.09
N ILE A 89 6.01 19.36 -5.30
CA ILE A 89 5.44 19.04 -6.60
C ILE A 89 4.60 20.25 -7.04
N ARG A 90 4.93 20.84 -8.18
CA ARG A 90 4.26 22.04 -8.71
C ARG A 90 4.14 23.14 -7.64
N GLU A 91 5.27 23.45 -6.97
CA GLU A 91 5.37 24.46 -5.92
C GLU A 91 4.51 24.19 -4.67
N LYS A 92 3.94 23.00 -4.55
CA LYS A 92 3.14 22.59 -3.42
C LYS A 92 3.93 21.63 -2.51
N GLN A 93 3.96 21.93 -1.22
CA GLN A 93 4.44 20.98 -0.21
C GLN A 93 3.49 19.78 -0.12
N ILE A 94 4.08 18.59 -0.07
CA ILE A 94 3.34 17.34 0.02
C ILE A 94 3.13 16.98 1.49
N ARG A 95 1.92 16.58 1.81
CA ARG A 95 1.51 16.13 3.15
C ARG A 95 1.21 14.64 3.13
N HIS A 96 1.12 14.02 4.30
CA HIS A 96 0.74 12.60 4.41
C HIS A 96 -0.59 12.30 3.72
N CYS A 97 -1.59 13.17 3.89
CA CYS A 97 -2.91 13.01 3.25
C CYS A 97 -2.89 13.09 1.70
N ASP A 98 -1.83 13.61 1.11
CA ASP A 98 -1.64 13.66 -0.35
C ASP A 98 -1.05 12.34 -0.91
N VAL A 99 -0.55 11.45 -0.05
CA VAL A 99 -0.01 10.14 -0.45
C VAL A 99 -1.14 9.23 -0.93
N ARG A 100 -0.85 8.44 -1.95
CA ARG A 100 -1.74 7.39 -2.46
C ARG A 100 -1.39 6.07 -1.81
N TYR A 101 -2.39 5.29 -1.48
CA TYR A 101 -2.23 3.97 -0.88
C TYR A 101 -2.77 2.90 -1.83
N ALA A 102 -1.90 2.01 -2.28
CA ALA A 102 -2.28 0.81 -3.01
C ALA A 102 -2.28 -0.36 -2.02
N VAL A 103 -3.46 -0.80 -1.64
CA VAL A 103 -3.65 -1.92 -0.70
C VAL A 103 -4.00 -3.16 -1.49
N PHE A 104 -3.07 -4.11 -1.55
CA PHE A 104 -3.26 -5.40 -2.18
C PHE A 104 -3.65 -6.43 -1.14
N TYR A 105 -4.68 -7.20 -1.44
CA TYR A 105 -5.04 -8.39 -0.67
C TYR A 105 -4.51 -9.63 -1.35
N ALA A 106 -4.04 -10.58 -0.56
CA ALA A 106 -3.52 -11.83 -1.05
C ALA A 106 -3.95 -13.00 -0.17
N GLY A 107 -4.18 -14.13 -0.82
CA GLY A 107 -4.26 -15.44 -0.18
C GLY A 107 -2.91 -16.14 -0.24
N ILE A 108 -2.65 -16.99 0.74
CA ILE A 108 -1.46 -17.85 0.78
C ILE A 108 -1.93 -19.29 0.66
N ASP A 109 -1.44 -20.00 -0.33
CA ASP A 109 -1.73 -21.40 -0.55
C ASP A 109 -0.50 -22.11 -1.16
N ALA A 110 -0.18 -23.28 -0.63
CA ALA A 110 0.92 -24.14 -1.10
C ALA A 110 2.26 -23.38 -1.32
N GLY A 111 2.61 -22.46 -0.41
CA GLY A 111 3.83 -21.67 -0.49
C GLY A 111 3.81 -20.57 -1.57
N GLN A 112 2.64 -20.23 -2.07
CA GLN A 112 2.43 -19.15 -3.04
C GLN A 112 1.55 -18.05 -2.45
N VAL A 113 1.93 -16.81 -2.71
CA VAL A 113 1.14 -15.61 -2.41
C VAL A 113 0.42 -15.21 -3.69
N ARG A 114 -0.90 -15.23 -3.68
CA ARG A 114 -1.73 -14.84 -4.83
C ARG A 114 -2.46 -13.55 -4.56
N LEU A 115 -2.27 -12.56 -5.41
CA LEU A 115 -2.96 -11.27 -5.32
C LEU A 115 -4.43 -11.42 -5.75
N THR A 116 -5.34 -11.04 -4.87
CA THR A 116 -6.79 -11.24 -5.06
C THR A 116 -7.54 -9.95 -5.31
N HIS A 117 -7.21 -8.87 -4.59
CA HIS A 117 -7.91 -7.58 -4.67
C HIS A 117 -6.93 -6.43 -4.58
N LEU A 118 -7.32 -5.30 -5.17
CA LEU A 118 -6.60 -4.04 -5.11
C LEU A 118 -7.57 -2.91 -4.70
N PHE A 119 -7.17 -2.15 -3.69
CA PHE A 119 -7.79 -0.86 -3.36
C PHE A 119 -6.77 0.25 -3.57
N LEU A 120 -7.19 1.31 -4.25
CA LEU A 120 -6.37 2.49 -4.44
C LEU A 120 -7.13 3.71 -3.93
N THR A 121 -6.54 4.42 -2.98
CA THR A 121 -7.13 5.60 -2.36
C THR A 121 -6.06 6.65 -2.05
N THR A 122 -6.47 7.87 -1.76
CA THR A 122 -5.58 8.88 -1.17
C THR A 122 -5.59 8.77 0.35
N GLY A 123 -4.57 9.29 1.01
CA GLY A 123 -4.55 9.37 2.47
C GLY A 123 -5.75 10.14 3.02
N GLU A 124 -6.11 11.25 2.38
CA GLU A 124 -7.29 12.06 2.74
C GLU A 124 -8.60 11.25 2.71
N ALA A 125 -8.75 10.35 1.73
CA ALA A 125 -9.96 9.55 1.56
C ALA A 125 -9.88 8.17 2.24
N PHE A 126 -8.77 7.83 2.89
CA PHE A 126 -8.50 6.48 3.40
C PHE A 126 -9.61 5.98 4.32
N PHE A 127 -10.00 6.77 5.32
CA PHE A 127 -11.00 6.38 6.31
C PHE A 127 -12.46 6.45 5.84
N ARG A 128 -12.69 6.78 4.58
CA ARG A 128 -14.01 6.61 3.96
C ARG A 128 -14.30 5.14 3.63
N ARG A 129 -13.22 4.37 3.39
CA ARG A 129 -13.30 2.93 3.07
C ARG A 129 -12.94 2.05 4.25
N PHE A 130 -11.97 2.46 5.04
CA PHE A 130 -11.41 1.68 6.13
C PHE A 130 -11.86 2.27 7.47
N THR A 131 -12.45 1.44 8.32
CA THR A 131 -12.87 1.88 9.66
C THR A 131 -11.67 1.89 10.60
N GLN A 132 -11.43 3.03 11.24
CA GLN A 132 -10.39 3.13 12.26
C GLN A 132 -10.77 2.28 13.47
N PHE A 133 -9.85 1.46 13.92
CA PHE A 133 -10.01 0.67 15.14
C PHE A 133 -10.01 1.60 16.37
N LYS A 134 -11.09 1.59 17.14
CA LYS A 134 -11.17 2.28 18.43
C LYS A 134 -10.53 1.39 19.49
N GLY A 135 -9.21 1.45 19.63
CA GLY A 135 -8.49 0.63 20.59
C GLY A 135 -7.09 1.13 20.85
N LYS A 136 -6.36 0.44 21.74
CA LYS A 136 -5.00 0.80 22.10
C LYS A 136 -4.09 0.79 20.88
N VAL A 137 -3.25 1.81 20.75
CA VAL A 137 -2.09 1.79 19.87
C VAL A 137 -1.15 0.71 20.44
N LEU A 138 -1.15 -0.47 19.80
CA LEU A 138 -0.19 -1.50 20.11
C LEU A 138 1.10 -1.19 19.35
N ASN A 139 2.20 -1.06 20.06
CA ASN A 139 3.54 -0.81 19.50
C ASN A 139 3.64 0.46 18.63
N ALA A 140 2.90 1.53 18.96
CA ALA A 140 2.89 2.78 18.20
C ALA A 140 2.49 2.63 16.72
N LYS A 141 1.83 1.53 16.33
CA LYS A 141 1.29 1.30 15.00
C LYS A 141 -0.23 1.35 15.02
N LEU A 142 -0.80 1.95 14.00
CA LEU A 142 -2.24 2.00 13.80
C LEU A 142 -2.68 0.78 12.98
N GLN A 143 -3.58 -0.04 13.55
CA GLN A 143 -4.15 -1.20 12.88
C GLN A 143 -5.64 -0.94 12.60
N ILE A 144 -6.07 -1.28 11.40
CA ILE A 144 -7.46 -1.11 10.96
C ILE A 144 -8.02 -2.47 10.56
N PRO A 145 -9.07 -2.97 11.25
CA PRO A 145 -9.78 -4.15 10.80
C PRO A 145 -10.57 -3.85 9.53
N LEU A 146 -10.60 -4.81 8.63
CA LEU A 146 -11.46 -4.75 7.46
C LEU A 146 -12.82 -5.36 7.80
N PRO A 147 -13.93 -4.77 7.36
CA PRO A 147 -15.24 -5.41 7.40
C PRO A 147 -15.19 -6.74 6.63
N THR A 148 -15.94 -7.73 7.10
CA THR A 148 -16.01 -9.05 6.45
C THR A 148 -16.62 -9.00 5.06
N ASP A 149 -17.45 -8.00 4.81
CA ASP A 149 -18.15 -7.73 3.53
C ASP A 149 -17.42 -6.71 2.65
N PHE A 150 -16.18 -6.38 3.01
CA PHE A 150 -15.42 -5.31 2.33
C PHE A 150 -15.27 -5.53 0.83
N PHE A 151 -15.17 -6.79 0.40
CA PHE A 151 -15.01 -7.16 -0.99
C PHE A 151 -16.33 -7.30 -1.76
N ASP A 152 -17.45 -7.30 -1.06
CA ASP A 152 -18.79 -7.49 -1.64
C ASP A 152 -19.46 -6.15 -2.02
N GLN A 153 -18.73 -5.03 -1.85
CA GLN A 153 -19.25 -3.67 -2.10
C GLN A 153 -18.86 -3.12 -3.47
#